data_1a5614790714b293f801c19a7a4db4df
#
_entry.id   1a5614790714b293f801c19a7a4db4df
#
_cell.length_a   1.000
_cell.length_b   1.000
_cell.length_c   1.000
_cell.angle_alpha   90.00
_cell.angle_beta   90.00
_cell.angle_gamma   90.00
#
_symmetry.space_group_name_H-M   'P 1'
#
loop_
_entity.id
_entity.type
_entity.pdbx_description
1 polymer ?
#
loop_
_entity_poly.entity_id
_entity_poly.type
_entity_poly.pdbx_seq_one_letter_code
_entity_poly.pdbx_strand_id
1 'polypeptide(L)'
;MTVAPDGAAIRTADLSREFRARRGPTVRALESVDLVVERGECFGLLGPNGAGKSTLIKILTTLLLPTAGLAEVAGYDVARDPLAVRRRINLVSGGDTSGYGILTVRETLHLFARFYGVPGPVARKRADFLMEVTGLHEKADTRLSSLSTGTKQKLNFARGFMSDPEIIFLDEPTLGLDVEASRQVRNFIAGWVRERPHRTVLLTTHYMVEADELCGRVAIIDRGKILALDTPRVLKRSIPEEPIFELQVGASATGLDGLAAIRGVRSLSHHAHPATGAIEVRVVVDEDQVIGEVLGRLKSSGHPVLHLTKMEPTLETVFIHMVGRGLDEESSAPDGSGS
;
A
#
# COMPACT_ATOMS: atom_id res chain seq x y z
N MET A 1 -2.03 -31.77 -15.85
CA MET A 1 -1.34 -30.90 -14.87
C MET A 1 -0.49 -29.93 -15.67
N THR A 2 -1.03 -28.75 -15.94
CA THR A 2 -0.28 -27.67 -16.60
C THR A 2 0.43 -26.91 -15.47
N VAL A 3 1.72 -27.17 -15.29
CA VAL A 3 2.59 -26.37 -14.42
C VAL A 3 2.66 -24.98 -15.06
N ALA A 4 2.43 -23.94 -14.26
CA ALA A 4 2.61 -22.55 -14.68
C ALA A 4 4.01 -22.35 -15.28
N PRO A 5 4.21 -21.45 -16.25
CA PRO A 5 5.55 -21.14 -16.75
C PRO A 5 6.45 -20.77 -15.57
N ASP A 6 7.65 -21.37 -15.56
CA ASP A 6 8.67 -21.17 -14.52
C ASP A 6 8.85 -19.68 -14.20
N GLY A 7 8.41 -19.27 -13.00
CA GLY A 7 8.67 -17.92 -12.50
C GLY A 7 7.57 -17.27 -11.68
N ALA A 8 6.30 -17.43 -12.04
CA ALA A 8 5.20 -16.70 -11.37
C ALA A 8 4.86 -17.26 -9.98
N ALA A 9 4.75 -16.37 -9.00
CA ALA A 9 4.21 -16.69 -7.67
C ALA A 9 2.68 -16.63 -7.66
N ILE A 10 2.11 -15.66 -8.39
CA ILE A 10 0.66 -15.47 -8.53
C ILE A 10 0.36 -15.20 -10.00
N ARG A 11 -0.70 -15.82 -10.51
CA ARG A 11 -1.19 -15.58 -11.86
C ARG A 11 -2.70 -15.55 -11.87
N THR A 12 -3.29 -14.57 -12.56
CA THR A 12 -4.71 -14.56 -12.89
C THR A 12 -4.88 -14.38 -14.40
N ALA A 13 -5.93 -14.98 -14.96
CA ALA A 13 -6.30 -14.82 -16.35
C ALA A 13 -7.83 -14.69 -16.45
N ASP A 14 -8.29 -13.58 -17.02
CA ASP A 14 -9.72 -13.22 -17.16
C ASP A 14 -10.51 -13.37 -15.85
N LEU A 15 -9.86 -13.14 -14.71
CA LEU A 15 -10.43 -13.38 -13.40
C LEU A 15 -11.58 -12.43 -13.11
N SER A 16 -12.76 -12.99 -12.85
CA SER A 16 -13.95 -12.21 -12.58
C SER A 16 -14.68 -12.68 -11.33
N ARG A 17 -15.29 -11.74 -10.60
CA ARG A 17 -16.12 -12.04 -9.46
C ARG A 17 -17.38 -11.20 -9.44
N GLU A 18 -18.52 -11.85 -9.40
CA GLU A 18 -19.85 -11.24 -9.25
C GLU A 18 -20.50 -11.67 -7.94
N PHE A 19 -21.14 -10.71 -7.28
CA PHE A 19 -21.99 -10.96 -6.12
C PHE A 19 -23.44 -10.71 -6.50
N ARG A 20 -24.27 -11.74 -6.38
CA ARG A 20 -25.71 -11.67 -6.65
C ARG A 20 -26.45 -11.38 -5.36
N ALA A 21 -27.09 -10.23 -5.28
CA ALA A 21 -27.98 -9.95 -4.17
C ALA A 21 -29.29 -10.78 -4.32
N ARG A 22 -29.86 -11.23 -3.21
CA ARG A 22 -31.13 -11.96 -3.21
C ARG A 22 -32.30 -11.12 -3.79
N ARG A 23 -32.24 -9.79 -3.60
CA ARG A 23 -33.15 -8.79 -4.16
C ARG A 23 -32.32 -7.55 -4.48
N GLY A 24 -31.86 -7.41 -5.72
CA GLY A 24 -31.06 -6.25 -6.13
C GLY A 24 -30.16 -6.56 -7.33
N PRO A 25 -29.44 -5.55 -7.83
CA PRO A 25 -28.54 -5.71 -8.95
C PRO A 25 -27.35 -6.61 -8.59
N THR A 26 -26.81 -7.30 -9.59
CA THR A 26 -25.53 -8.01 -9.46
C THR A 26 -24.41 -6.98 -9.36
N VAL A 27 -23.57 -7.11 -8.35
CA VAL A 27 -22.38 -6.28 -8.19
C VAL A 27 -21.17 -7.03 -8.73
N ARG A 28 -20.52 -6.47 -9.75
CA ARG A 28 -19.29 -7.00 -10.31
C ARG A 28 -18.12 -6.40 -9.57
N ALA A 29 -17.50 -7.20 -8.70
CA ALA A 29 -16.37 -6.77 -7.87
C ALA A 29 -15.02 -6.92 -8.55
N LEU A 30 -14.89 -7.86 -9.51
CA LEU A 30 -13.73 -8.01 -10.40
C LEU A 30 -14.23 -8.30 -11.82
N GLU A 31 -13.59 -7.71 -12.80
CA GLU A 31 -13.93 -7.83 -14.23
C GLU A 31 -12.67 -8.06 -15.05
N SER A 32 -12.49 -9.31 -15.52
CA SER A 32 -11.38 -9.74 -16.40
C SER A 32 -10.00 -9.25 -15.90
N VAL A 33 -9.66 -9.60 -14.65
CA VAL A 33 -8.39 -9.19 -14.04
C VAL A 33 -7.29 -10.14 -14.49
N ASP A 34 -6.31 -9.61 -15.22
CA ASP A 34 -5.07 -10.26 -15.62
C ASP A 34 -3.92 -9.72 -14.78
N LEU A 35 -3.27 -10.59 -14.01
CA LEU A 35 -2.19 -10.23 -13.12
C LEU A 35 -1.13 -11.32 -13.09
N VAL A 36 0.14 -10.92 -13.15
CA VAL A 36 1.28 -11.79 -12.91
C VAL A 36 2.19 -11.14 -11.87
N VAL A 37 2.41 -11.86 -10.76
CA VAL A 37 3.37 -11.50 -9.71
C VAL A 37 4.49 -12.53 -9.75
N GLU A 38 5.71 -12.05 -9.91
CA GLU A 38 6.89 -12.91 -10.02
C GLU A 38 7.33 -13.42 -8.65
N ARG A 39 8.08 -14.53 -8.62
CA ARG A 39 8.68 -15.01 -7.38
C ARG A 39 9.75 -14.04 -6.89
N GLY A 40 9.80 -13.82 -5.59
CA GLY A 40 10.84 -12.98 -4.97
C GLY A 40 10.56 -11.48 -5.03
N GLU A 41 9.39 -11.03 -5.51
CA GLU A 41 9.07 -9.62 -5.52
C GLU A 41 8.13 -9.19 -4.37
N CYS A 42 8.21 -7.95 -4.00
CA CYS A 42 7.16 -7.24 -3.29
C CYS A 42 6.31 -6.50 -4.33
N PHE A 43 5.06 -6.92 -4.47
CA PHE A 43 4.11 -6.39 -5.44
C PHE A 43 3.02 -5.58 -4.74
N GLY A 44 2.77 -4.35 -5.22
CA GLY A 44 1.75 -3.45 -4.70
C GLY A 44 0.44 -3.53 -5.48
N LEU A 45 -0.68 -3.57 -4.78
CA LEU A 45 -2.02 -3.44 -5.37
C LEU A 45 -2.71 -2.21 -4.78
N LEU A 46 -2.78 -1.13 -5.56
CA LEU A 46 -3.31 0.16 -5.17
C LEU A 46 -4.70 0.38 -5.74
N GLY A 47 -5.56 1.02 -4.99
CA GLY A 47 -6.92 1.35 -5.46
C GLY A 47 -7.77 1.93 -4.34
N PRO A 48 -8.87 2.63 -4.67
CA PRO A 48 -9.78 3.18 -3.66
C PRO A 48 -10.54 2.07 -2.91
N ASN A 49 -11.27 2.46 -1.88
CA ASN A 49 -12.19 1.53 -1.21
C ASN A 49 -13.25 1.05 -2.21
N GLY A 50 -13.59 -0.24 -2.14
CA GLY A 50 -14.52 -0.83 -3.10
C GLY A 50 -13.93 -1.17 -4.48
N ALA A 51 -12.67 -0.86 -4.77
CA ALA A 51 -12.05 -1.14 -6.07
C ALA A 51 -11.91 -2.63 -6.41
N GLY A 52 -12.05 -3.53 -5.42
CA GLY A 52 -11.92 -4.98 -5.62
C GLY A 52 -10.67 -5.60 -4.98
N LYS A 53 -9.78 -4.82 -4.34
CA LYS A 53 -8.53 -5.29 -3.72
C LYS A 53 -8.75 -6.49 -2.78
N SER A 54 -9.57 -6.31 -1.75
CA SER A 54 -9.84 -7.37 -0.77
C SER A 54 -10.60 -8.56 -1.39
N THR A 55 -11.38 -8.35 -2.46
CA THR A 55 -12.02 -9.44 -3.20
C THR A 55 -10.97 -10.27 -3.94
N LEU A 56 -10.01 -9.64 -4.59
CA LEU A 56 -8.90 -10.31 -5.26
C LEU A 56 -8.07 -11.11 -4.26
N ILE A 57 -7.66 -10.49 -3.14
CA ILE A 57 -6.92 -11.17 -2.05
C ILE A 57 -7.71 -12.39 -1.55
N LYS A 58 -9.02 -12.27 -1.28
CA LYS A 58 -9.84 -13.39 -0.81
C LYS A 58 -9.89 -14.54 -1.81
N ILE A 59 -9.87 -14.28 -3.11
CA ILE A 59 -9.81 -15.33 -4.13
C ILE A 59 -8.42 -15.98 -4.11
N LEU A 60 -7.36 -15.20 -4.17
CA LEU A 60 -5.97 -15.70 -4.17
C LEU A 60 -5.63 -16.49 -2.91
N THR A 61 -6.23 -16.13 -1.77
CA THR A 61 -6.07 -16.85 -0.49
C THR A 61 -7.07 -17.98 -0.29
N THR A 62 -7.85 -18.33 -1.32
CA THR A 62 -8.85 -19.40 -1.29
C THR A 62 -10.01 -19.21 -0.31
N LEU A 63 -10.24 -17.99 0.16
CA LEU A 63 -11.37 -17.64 1.03
C LEU A 63 -12.64 -17.36 0.22
N LEU A 64 -12.50 -17.13 -1.07
CA LEU A 64 -13.59 -16.87 -1.99
C LEU A 64 -13.30 -17.56 -3.33
N LEU A 65 -14.33 -18.14 -3.96
CA LEU A 65 -14.21 -18.71 -5.29
C LEU A 65 -14.41 -17.63 -6.37
N PRO A 66 -13.69 -17.69 -7.50
CA PRO A 66 -13.98 -16.84 -8.64
C PRO A 66 -15.34 -17.21 -9.27
N THR A 67 -15.94 -16.26 -10.00
CA THR A 67 -17.13 -16.54 -10.82
C THR A 67 -16.74 -17.04 -12.21
N ALA A 68 -15.64 -16.52 -12.75
CA ALA A 68 -15.05 -16.92 -14.03
C ALA A 68 -13.55 -16.65 -14.05
N GLY A 69 -12.85 -17.20 -15.02
CA GLY A 69 -11.40 -17.05 -15.18
C GLY A 69 -10.59 -18.01 -14.33
N LEU A 70 -9.29 -17.77 -14.29
CA LEU A 70 -8.29 -18.60 -13.59
C LEU A 70 -7.55 -17.77 -12.56
N ALA A 71 -7.26 -18.39 -11.40
CA ALA A 71 -6.32 -17.86 -10.43
C ALA A 71 -5.41 -18.99 -9.92
N GLU A 72 -4.12 -18.78 -10.05
CA GLU A 72 -3.07 -19.69 -9.59
C GLU A 72 -2.16 -19.00 -8.56
N VAL A 73 -1.83 -19.70 -7.50
CA VAL A 73 -0.93 -19.23 -6.44
C VAL A 73 0.08 -20.34 -6.13
N ALA A 74 1.35 -20.01 -6.15
CA ALA A 74 2.46 -20.95 -5.99
C ALA A 74 2.39 -22.14 -6.99
N GLY A 75 1.82 -21.93 -8.18
CA GLY A 75 1.63 -22.94 -9.22
C GLY A 75 0.42 -23.85 -9.02
N TYR A 76 -0.50 -23.53 -8.10
CA TYR A 76 -1.72 -24.29 -7.84
C TYR A 76 -2.97 -23.45 -8.12
N ASP A 77 -3.97 -24.06 -8.75
CA ASP A 77 -5.28 -23.46 -8.98
C ASP A 77 -6.01 -23.27 -7.62
N VAL A 78 -6.44 -22.05 -7.33
CA VAL A 78 -7.08 -21.71 -6.05
C VAL A 78 -8.41 -22.43 -5.81
N ALA A 79 -9.11 -22.81 -6.88
CA ALA A 79 -10.40 -23.51 -6.80
C ALA A 79 -10.25 -25.03 -6.74
N ARG A 80 -9.26 -25.57 -7.47
CA ARG A 80 -9.05 -27.03 -7.58
C ARG A 80 -8.16 -27.56 -6.46
N ASP A 81 -7.12 -26.82 -6.09
CA ASP A 81 -6.09 -27.27 -5.15
C ASP A 81 -5.94 -26.33 -3.93
N PRO A 82 -7.05 -25.91 -3.25
CA PRO A 82 -7.00 -24.88 -2.20
C PRO A 82 -6.11 -25.27 -1.01
N LEU A 83 -6.00 -26.56 -0.69
CA LEU A 83 -5.14 -27.03 0.40
C LEU A 83 -3.65 -26.90 0.06
N ALA A 84 -3.27 -27.09 -1.21
CA ALA A 84 -1.89 -26.91 -1.66
C ALA A 84 -1.49 -25.42 -1.62
N VAL A 85 -2.41 -24.53 -2.00
CA VAL A 85 -2.25 -23.08 -1.86
C VAL A 85 -2.07 -22.69 -0.39
N ARG A 86 -3.03 -23.07 0.49
CA ARG A 86 -3.02 -22.68 1.92
C ARG A 86 -1.78 -23.11 2.68
N ARG A 87 -1.11 -24.18 2.26
CA ARG A 87 0.14 -24.63 2.88
C ARG A 87 1.34 -23.73 2.59
N ARG A 88 1.24 -22.87 1.56
CA ARG A 88 2.33 -22.02 1.06
C ARG A 88 2.15 -20.55 1.32
N ILE A 89 0.94 -20.18 1.71
CA ILE A 89 0.58 -18.77 1.89
C ILE A 89 0.26 -18.42 3.34
N ASN A 90 0.28 -17.13 3.62
CA ASN A 90 -0.41 -16.58 4.77
C ASN A 90 -1.06 -15.24 4.40
N LEU A 91 -2.03 -14.80 5.23
CA LEU A 91 -2.75 -13.54 5.07
C LEU A 91 -2.68 -12.76 6.37
N VAL A 92 -2.29 -11.50 6.29
CA VAL A 92 -2.46 -10.48 7.33
C VAL A 92 -3.46 -9.48 6.80
N SER A 93 -4.62 -9.35 7.45
CA SER A 93 -5.62 -8.34 7.09
C SER A 93 -5.65 -7.22 8.13
N GLY A 94 -5.75 -5.98 7.65
CA GLY A 94 -5.92 -4.80 8.50
C GLY A 94 -7.21 -4.90 9.30
N GLY A 95 -7.17 -4.47 10.56
CA GLY A 95 -8.36 -4.44 11.42
C GLY A 95 -8.77 -5.79 12.03
N ASP A 96 -8.18 -6.92 11.63
CA ASP A 96 -8.43 -8.21 12.29
C ASP A 96 -7.70 -8.26 13.62
N THR A 97 -8.45 -7.99 14.68
CA THR A 97 -7.98 -8.11 16.06
C THR A 97 -8.39 -9.46 16.68
N SER A 98 -8.81 -10.41 15.85
CA SER A 98 -9.27 -11.72 16.31
C SER A 98 -8.16 -12.46 17.04
N GLY A 99 -8.41 -12.74 18.28
CA GLY A 99 -7.51 -13.50 19.14
C GLY A 99 -8.23 -13.90 20.42
N TYR A 100 -7.71 -14.95 21.05
CA TYR A 100 -8.20 -15.36 22.37
C TYR A 100 -7.72 -14.35 23.41
N GLY A 101 -8.57 -13.43 23.84
CA GLY A 101 -8.23 -12.31 24.74
C GLY A 101 -7.54 -12.72 26.05
N ILE A 102 -7.69 -13.98 26.47
CA ILE A 102 -7.05 -14.56 27.66
C ILE A 102 -5.58 -14.93 27.45
N LEU A 103 -5.14 -15.16 26.22
CA LEU A 103 -3.76 -15.50 25.88
C LEU A 103 -2.86 -14.28 25.92
N THR A 104 -1.60 -14.50 26.24
CA THR A 104 -0.54 -13.51 26.09
C THR A 104 -0.07 -13.41 24.64
N VAL A 105 0.73 -12.39 24.32
CA VAL A 105 1.39 -12.22 23.00
C VAL A 105 2.18 -13.49 22.64
N ARG A 106 3.05 -13.93 23.55
CA ARG A 106 3.89 -15.12 23.39
C ARG A 106 3.06 -16.39 23.18
N GLU A 107 2.06 -16.61 24.02
CA GLU A 107 1.18 -17.77 23.91
C GLU A 107 0.42 -17.78 22.59
N THR A 108 -0.02 -16.62 22.12
CA THR A 108 -0.69 -16.49 20.83
C THR A 108 0.22 -16.89 19.68
N LEU A 109 1.45 -16.39 19.62
CA LEU A 109 2.41 -16.77 18.59
C LEU A 109 2.70 -18.26 18.62
N HIS A 110 2.88 -18.85 19.81
CA HIS A 110 3.09 -20.30 19.96
C HIS A 110 1.88 -21.13 19.55
N LEU A 111 0.66 -20.66 19.85
CA LEU A 111 -0.57 -21.32 19.42
C LEU A 111 -0.68 -21.37 17.89
N PHE A 112 -0.45 -20.24 17.21
CA PHE A 112 -0.48 -20.19 15.76
C PHE A 112 0.65 -21.00 15.13
N ALA A 113 1.85 -21.02 15.73
CA ALA A 113 2.92 -21.90 15.29
C ALA A 113 2.49 -23.37 15.27
N ARG A 114 1.76 -23.83 16.31
CA ARG A 114 1.22 -25.19 16.36
C ARG A 114 0.17 -25.42 15.29
N PHE A 115 -0.73 -24.48 15.03
CA PHE A 115 -1.71 -24.60 13.94
C PHE A 115 -1.06 -24.75 12.58
N TYR A 116 0.09 -24.09 12.37
CA TYR A 116 0.87 -24.19 11.14
C TYR A 116 1.85 -25.39 11.13
N GLY A 117 1.86 -26.22 12.17
CA GLY A 117 2.76 -27.37 12.26
C GLY A 117 4.23 -27.01 12.42
N VAL A 118 4.57 -25.80 12.91
CA VAL A 118 5.95 -25.36 13.12
C VAL A 118 6.55 -26.10 14.34
N PRO A 119 7.73 -26.77 14.20
CA PRO A 119 8.36 -27.45 15.31
C PRO A 119 8.68 -26.53 16.48
N GLY A 120 8.47 -26.99 17.73
CA GLY A 120 8.58 -26.19 18.95
C GLY A 120 9.86 -25.35 19.09
N PRO A 121 11.06 -25.91 18.86
CA PRO A 121 12.31 -25.14 18.92
C PRO A 121 12.38 -24.03 17.87
N VAL A 122 11.87 -24.28 16.65
CA VAL A 122 11.79 -23.28 15.57
C VAL A 122 10.77 -22.21 15.91
N ALA A 123 9.59 -22.62 16.40
CA ALA A 123 8.51 -21.70 16.80
C ALA A 123 8.97 -20.71 17.87
N ARG A 124 9.75 -21.19 18.86
CA ARG A 124 10.27 -20.33 19.94
C ARG A 124 11.23 -19.26 19.39
N LYS A 125 12.24 -19.67 18.63
CA LYS A 125 13.20 -18.74 18.03
C LYS A 125 12.52 -17.72 17.13
N ARG A 126 11.56 -18.18 16.33
CA ARG A 126 10.82 -17.30 15.41
C ARG A 126 9.91 -16.34 16.14
N ALA A 127 9.21 -16.78 17.19
CA ALA A 127 8.37 -15.91 18.01
C ALA A 127 9.20 -14.82 18.71
N ASP A 128 10.34 -15.18 19.31
CA ASP A 128 11.25 -14.22 19.96
C ASP A 128 11.76 -13.18 18.94
N PHE A 129 12.20 -13.62 17.76
CA PHE A 129 12.62 -12.72 16.67
C PHE A 129 11.49 -11.80 16.19
N LEU A 130 10.29 -12.35 15.95
CA LEU A 130 9.15 -11.55 15.51
C LEU A 130 8.70 -10.54 16.57
N MET A 131 8.72 -10.90 17.83
CA MET A 131 8.44 -9.96 18.93
C MET A 131 9.47 -8.83 18.99
N GLU A 132 10.74 -9.12 18.77
CA GLU A 132 11.80 -8.12 18.73
C GLU A 132 11.58 -7.11 17.60
N VAL A 133 11.45 -7.59 16.35
CA VAL A 133 11.32 -6.73 15.16
C VAL A 133 10.01 -5.95 15.10
N THR A 134 8.97 -6.38 15.80
CA THR A 134 7.69 -5.68 15.90
C THR A 134 7.55 -4.83 17.17
N GLY A 135 8.59 -4.80 18.02
CA GLY A 135 8.56 -4.08 19.29
C GLY A 135 7.54 -4.63 20.29
N LEU A 136 7.29 -5.94 20.26
CA LEU A 136 6.36 -6.64 21.16
C LEU A 136 7.08 -7.32 22.34
N HIS A 137 8.41 -7.29 22.38
CA HIS A 137 9.20 -8.05 23.36
C HIS A 137 8.84 -7.70 24.82
N GLU A 138 8.74 -6.42 25.14
CA GLU A 138 8.35 -5.97 26.49
C GLU A 138 6.90 -6.35 26.88
N LYS A 139 6.06 -6.65 25.90
CA LYS A 139 4.66 -7.05 26.08
C LYS A 139 4.42 -8.53 25.87
N ALA A 140 5.50 -9.34 25.79
CA ALA A 140 5.42 -10.76 25.49
C ALA A 140 4.45 -11.52 26.39
N ASP A 141 4.40 -11.18 27.68
CA ASP A 141 3.57 -11.82 28.69
C ASP A 141 2.29 -11.03 29.04
N THR A 142 1.98 -9.97 28.24
CA THR A 142 0.76 -9.19 28.37
C THR A 142 -0.40 -9.89 27.64
N ARG A 143 -1.58 -9.96 28.26
CA ARG A 143 -2.79 -10.55 27.67
C ARG A 143 -3.33 -9.69 26.52
N LEU A 144 -3.87 -10.32 25.47
CA LEU A 144 -4.42 -9.62 24.30
C LEU A 144 -5.55 -8.66 24.65
N SER A 145 -6.38 -9.01 25.68
CA SER A 145 -7.47 -8.14 26.15
C SER A 145 -6.97 -6.77 26.64
N SER A 146 -5.72 -6.68 27.11
CA SER A 146 -5.11 -5.45 27.65
C SER A 146 -4.27 -4.68 26.64
N LEU A 147 -4.16 -5.15 25.39
CA LEU A 147 -3.37 -4.51 24.36
C LEU A 147 -4.16 -3.39 23.67
N SER A 148 -3.45 -2.31 23.30
CA SER A 148 -3.99 -1.28 22.39
C SER A 148 -4.22 -1.84 20.98
N THR A 149 -5.06 -1.17 20.19
CA THR A 149 -5.33 -1.55 18.80
C THR A 149 -4.04 -1.66 17.97
N GLY A 150 -3.14 -0.67 18.05
CA GLY A 150 -1.86 -0.71 17.35
C GLY A 150 -0.97 -1.88 17.79
N THR A 151 -0.95 -2.22 19.09
CA THR A 151 -0.20 -3.39 19.58
C THR A 151 -0.82 -4.71 19.08
N LYS A 152 -2.15 -4.80 19.00
CA LYS A 152 -2.83 -5.95 18.39
C LYS A 152 -2.52 -6.08 16.91
N GLN A 153 -2.44 -4.97 16.19
CA GLN A 153 -2.06 -4.96 14.78
C GLN A 153 -0.62 -5.48 14.58
N LYS A 154 0.33 -5.05 15.42
CA LYS A 154 1.71 -5.58 15.42
C LYS A 154 1.73 -7.09 15.67
N LEU A 155 0.90 -7.59 16.59
CA LEU A 155 0.79 -9.03 16.85
C LEU A 155 0.17 -9.78 15.68
N ASN A 156 -0.87 -9.23 15.05
CA ASN A 156 -1.47 -9.81 13.84
C ASN A 156 -0.45 -9.92 12.71
N PHE A 157 0.36 -8.86 12.53
CA PHE A 157 1.47 -8.87 11.58
C PHE A 157 2.48 -9.98 11.92
N ALA A 158 2.99 -10.04 13.15
CA ALA A 158 3.94 -11.07 13.59
C ALA A 158 3.37 -12.49 13.39
N ARG A 159 2.09 -12.71 13.71
CA ARG A 159 1.38 -13.98 13.50
C ARG A 159 1.45 -14.44 12.04
N GLY A 160 1.31 -13.53 11.08
CA GLY A 160 1.37 -13.82 9.66
C GLY A 160 2.69 -14.46 9.22
N PHE A 161 3.79 -14.15 9.89
CA PHE A 161 5.11 -14.68 9.56
C PHE A 161 5.52 -15.93 10.36
N MET A 162 4.69 -16.39 11.29
CA MET A 162 5.01 -17.57 12.11
C MET A 162 5.19 -18.86 11.30
N SER A 163 4.47 -19.03 10.20
CA SER A 163 4.60 -20.21 9.33
C SER A 163 5.80 -20.16 8.39
N ASP A 164 6.45 -18.99 8.19
CA ASP A 164 7.46 -18.71 7.16
C ASP A 164 6.94 -19.06 5.75
N PRO A 165 5.88 -18.41 5.29
CA PRO A 165 5.21 -18.77 4.04
C PRO A 165 6.08 -18.47 2.82
N GLU A 166 5.79 -19.13 1.68
CA GLU A 166 6.40 -18.78 0.39
C GLU A 166 5.83 -17.43 -0.14
N ILE A 167 4.53 -17.22 0.06
CA ILE A 167 3.82 -16.01 -0.38
C ILE A 167 3.02 -15.46 0.79
N ILE A 168 3.17 -14.18 1.08
CA ILE A 168 2.35 -13.50 2.08
C ILE A 168 1.51 -12.40 1.45
N PHE A 169 0.23 -12.38 1.82
CA PHE A 169 -0.71 -11.33 1.48
C PHE A 169 -0.83 -10.37 2.66
N LEU A 170 -0.58 -9.10 2.42
CA LEU A 170 -0.64 -8.05 3.43
C LEU A 170 -1.71 -7.04 3.01
N ASP A 171 -2.87 -7.08 3.66
CA ASP A 171 -3.97 -6.15 3.39
C ASP A 171 -3.90 -5.01 4.42
N GLU A 172 -3.36 -3.87 4.00
CA GLU A 172 -3.14 -2.66 4.82
C GLU A 172 -2.36 -2.92 6.13
N PRO A 173 -1.13 -3.46 6.06
CA PRO A 173 -0.41 -3.97 7.25
C PRO A 173 0.00 -2.89 8.24
N THR A 174 0.08 -1.62 7.84
CA THR A 174 0.50 -0.50 8.68
C THR A 174 -0.67 0.37 9.15
N LEU A 175 -1.90 0.02 8.77
CA LEU A 175 -3.10 0.76 9.18
C LEU A 175 -3.22 0.81 10.70
N GLY A 176 -3.31 2.04 11.25
CA GLY A 176 -3.45 2.26 12.69
C GLY A 176 -2.14 2.12 13.49
N LEU A 177 -0.99 2.01 12.81
CA LEU A 177 0.33 2.09 13.43
C LEU A 177 0.85 3.53 13.42
N ASP A 178 1.68 3.87 14.41
CA ASP A 178 2.45 5.11 14.40
C ASP A 178 3.57 5.08 13.34
N VAL A 179 4.19 6.23 13.07
CA VAL A 179 5.22 6.40 12.03
C VAL A 179 6.40 5.46 12.23
N GLU A 180 6.87 5.32 13.47
CA GLU A 180 8.03 4.48 13.78
C GLU A 180 7.70 2.99 13.61
N ALA A 181 6.54 2.55 14.10
CA ALA A 181 6.08 1.18 13.93
C ALA A 181 5.86 0.83 12.45
N SER A 182 5.28 1.74 11.67
CA SER A 182 5.11 1.57 10.23
C SER A 182 6.45 1.41 9.52
N ARG A 183 7.46 2.22 9.90
CA ARG A 183 8.83 2.11 9.37
C ARG A 183 9.47 0.76 9.71
N GLN A 184 9.32 0.28 10.94
CA GLN A 184 9.82 -1.03 11.37
C GLN A 184 9.19 -2.17 10.56
N VAL A 185 7.86 -2.13 10.36
CA VAL A 185 7.13 -3.10 9.54
C VAL A 185 7.65 -3.09 8.08
N ARG A 186 7.81 -1.91 7.46
CA ARG A 186 8.34 -1.80 6.09
C ARG A 186 9.75 -2.37 5.98
N ASN A 187 10.64 -2.00 6.90
CA ASN A 187 12.01 -2.53 6.93
C ASN A 187 12.05 -4.06 7.07
N PHE A 188 11.18 -4.60 7.91
CA PHE A 188 11.05 -6.04 8.07
C PHE A 188 10.57 -6.72 6.78
N ILE A 189 9.52 -6.20 6.13
CA ILE A 189 9.02 -6.74 4.84
C ILE A 189 10.13 -6.75 3.79
N ALA A 190 10.83 -5.62 3.62
CA ALA A 190 11.91 -5.50 2.67
C ALA A 190 13.07 -6.48 2.96
N GLY A 191 13.42 -6.67 4.23
CA GLY A 191 14.42 -7.64 4.67
C GLY A 191 13.98 -9.08 4.41
N TRP A 192 12.74 -9.41 4.77
CA TRP A 192 12.18 -10.75 4.64
C TRP A 192 12.14 -11.24 3.17
N VAL A 193 11.75 -10.37 2.23
CA VAL A 193 11.78 -10.70 0.79
C VAL A 193 13.21 -10.93 0.32
N ARG A 194 14.16 -10.06 0.72
CA ARG A 194 15.57 -10.15 0.28
C ARG A 194 16.33 -11.38 0.81
N GLU A 195 15.94 -11.90 1.97
CA GLU A 195 16.61 -13.07 2.54
C GLU A 195 16.50 -14.33 1.69
N ARG A 196 15.41 -14.51 0.95
CA ARG A 196 15.20 -15.70 0.11
C ARG A 196 14.52 -15.36 -1.21
N PRO A 197 15.10 -15.76 -2.37
CA PRO A 197 14.63 -15.38 -3.71
C PRO A 197 13.20 -15.83 -4.07
N HIS A 198 12.62 -16.77 -3.30
CA HIS A 198 11.28 -17.29 -3.55
C HIS A 198 10.20 -16.66 -2.66
N ARG A 199 10.56 -15.86 -1.67
CA ARG A 199 9.60 -15.18 -0.80
C ARG A 199 8.97 -14.01 -1.53
N THR A 200 7.66 -14.05 -1.64
CA THR A 200 6.87 -13.07 -2.40
C THR A 200 5.87 -12.38 -1.49
N VAL A 201 5.67 -11.10 -1.69
CA VAL A 201 4.68 -10.29 -0.98
C VAL A 201 3.70 -9.70 -1.97
N LEU A 202 2.40 -9.85 -1.72
CA LEU A 202 1.37 -9.01 -2.33
C LEU A 202 0.83 -8.08 -1.25
N LEU A 203 1.07 -6.78 -1.43
CA LEU A 203 0.72 -5.72 -0.49
C LEU A 203 -0.43 -4.90 -1.05
N THR A 204 -1.51 -4.71 -0.27
CA THR A 204 -2.44 -3.62 -0.52
C THR A 204 -2.19 -2.49 0.46
N THR A 205 -2.24 -1.28 -0.03
CA THR A 205 -2.15 -0.09 0.80
C THR A 205 -2.85 1.08 0.12
N HIS A 206 -3.34 2.03 0.89
CA HIS A 206 -3.73 3.34 0.42
C HIS A 206 -2.61 4.37 0.66
N TYR A 207 -1.55 4.01 1.40
CA TYR A 207 -0.36 4.83 1.58
C TYR A 207 0.60 4.65 0.40
N MET A 208 0.55 5.57 -0.56
CA MET A 208 1.36 5.50 -1.79
C MET A 208 2.86 5.46 -1.54
N VAL A 209 3.32 6.10 -0.46
CA VAL A 209 4.72 6.07 -0.04
C VAL A 209 5.19 4.64 0.28
N GLU A 210 4.33 3.81 0.88
CA GLU A 210 4.69 2.42 1.16
C GLU A 210 4.91 1.61 -0.10
N ALA A 211 4.00 1.78 -1.08
CA ALA A 211 4.14 1.09 -2.35
C ALA A 211 5.38 1.55 -3.12
N ASP A 212 5.69 2.85 -3.05
CA ASP A 212 6.86 3.44 -3.70
C ASP A 212 8.18 2.94 -3.09
N GLU A 213 8.23 2.79 -1.75
CA GLU A 213 9.43 2.33 -1.03
C GLU A 213 9.63 0.81 -1.08
N LEU A 214 8.55 0.02 -1.08
CA LEU A 214 8.62 -1.43 -0.90
C LEU A 214 8.48 -2.22 -2.20
N CYS A 215 7.66 -1.73 -3.14
CA CYS A 215 7.20 -2.55 -4.24
C CYS A 215 8.08 -2.38 -5.49
N GLY A 216 8.51 -3.51 -6.06
CA GLY A 216 9.20 -3.53 -7.34
C GLY A 216 8.27 -3.17 -8.51
N ARG A 217 7.03 -3.67 -8.45
CA ARG A 217 5.94 -3.32 -9.40
C ARG A 217 4.66 -3.05 -8.63
N VAL A 218 3.80 -2.27 -9.25
CA VAL A 218 2.53 -1.83 -8.68
C VAL A 218 1.44 -1.95 -9.73
N ALA A 219 0.29 -2.50 -9.35
CA ALA A 219 -0.95 -2.42 -10.12
C ALA A 219 -1.91 -1.41 -9.50
N ILE A 220 -2.51 -0.57 -10.34
CA ILE A 220 -3.61 0.32 -9.95
C ILE A 220 -4.91 -0.35 -10.39
N ILE A 221 -5.81 -0.59 -9.42
CA ILE A 221 -7.11 -1.19 -9.65
C ILE A 221 -8.22 -0.20 -9.30
N ASP A 222 -9.20 -0.06 -10.19
CA ASP A 222 -10.44 0.67 -9.91
C ASP A 222 -11.63 -0.08 -10.51
N ARG A 223 -12.76 -0.12 -9.80
CA ARG A 223 -14.01 -0.77 -10.21
C ARG A 223 -13.83 -2.18 -10.76
N GLY A 224 -12.93 -2.93 -10.11
CA GLY A 224 -12.66 -4.33 -10.45
C GLY A 224 -11.75 -4.55 -11.65
N LYS A 225 -11.12 -3.51 -12.21
CA LYS A 225 -10.23 -3.59 -13.39
C LYS A 225 -8.83 -3.07 -13.05
N ILE A 226 -7.80 -3.72 -13.60
CA ILE A 226 -6.44 -3.18 -13.56
C ILE A 226 -6.35 -2.06 -14.60
N LEU A 227 -6.07 -0.84 -14.14
CA LEU A 227 -5.91 0.34 -15.00
C LEU A 227 -4.46 0.49 -15.51
N ALA A 228 -3.49 0.17 -14.65
CA ALA A 228 -2.08 0.23 -14.98
C ALA A 228 -1.30 -0.78 -14.13
N LEU A 229 -0.19 -1.28 -14.69
CA LEU A 229 0.74 -2.17 -14.00
C LEU A 229 2.14 -1.93 -14.53
N ASP A 230 3.03 -1.45 -13.67
CA ASP A 230 4.46 -1.27 -13.97
C ASP A 230 5.25 -1.00 -12.69
N THR A 231 6.54 -0.69 -12.81
CA THR A 231 7.35 -0.17 -11.71
C THR A 231 6.86 1.21 -11.29
N PRO A 232 6.97 1.61 -10.01
CA PRO A 232 6.62 2.95 -9.55
C PRO A 232 7.23 4.05 -10.42
N ARG A 233 8.49 3.87 -10.82
CA ARG A 233 9.22 4.82 -11.67
C ARG A 233 8.59 5.00 -13.05
N VAL A 234 8.17 3.92 -13.71
CA VAL A 234 7.52 3.98 -15.04
C VAL A 234 6.13 4.61 -14.92
N LEU A 235 5.36 4.22 -13.90
CA LEU A 235 4.04 4.80 -13.65
C LEU A 235 4.13 6.32 -13.43
N LYS A 236 5.09 6.79 -12.64
CA LYS A 236 5.31 8.23 -12.42
C LYS A 236 5.66 8.99 -13.71
N ARG A 237 6.35 8.35 -14.63
CA ARG A 237 6.71 8.95 -15.93
C ARG A 237 5.60 8.89 -16.98
N SER A 238 4.55 8.09 -16.76
CA SER A 238 3.45 7.95 -17.72
C SER A 238 2.44 9.09 -17.69
N ILE A 239 2.46 9.92 -16.65
CA ILE A 239 1.63 11.12 -16.58
C ILE A 239 2.34 12.30 -17.24
N PRO A 240 1.59 13.19 -17.95
CA PRO A 240 2.15 14.42 -18.45
C PRO A 240 2.74 15.22 -17.27
N GLU A 241 4.03 15.47 -17.29
CA GLU A 241 4.68 16.29 -16.28
C GLU A 241 4.24 17.75 -16.47
N GLU A 242 3.38 18.24 -15.60
CA GLU A 242 3.37 19.66 -15.28
C GLU A 242 4.47 19.88 -14.24
N PRO A 243 5.59 20.55 -14.56
CA PRO A 243 6.65 20.73 -13.60
C PRO A 243 6.16 21.53 -12.40
N ILE A 244 6.30 20.95 -11.20
CA ILE A 244 5.93 21.59 -9.95
C ILE A 244 7.21 21.93 -9.20
N PHE A 245 7.32 23.19 -8.78
CA PHE A 245 8.44 23.66 -7.97
C PHE A 245 7.94 24.14 -6.62
N GLU A 246 8.62 23.73 -5.56
CA GLU A 246 8.45 24.25 -4.21
C GLU A 246 9.64 25.15 -3.87
N LEU A 247 9.33 26.39 -3.48
CA LEU A 247 10.31 27.39 -3.08
C LEU A 247 10.04 27.79 -1.64
N GLN A 248 11.11 27.95 -0.86
CA GLN A 248 11.04 28.67 0.42
C GLN A 248 11.58 30.08 0.20
N VAL A 249 10.78 31.09 0.52
CA VAL A 249 11.15 32.50 0.47
C VAL A 249 11.16 33.11 1.86
N GLY A 250 11.94 34.16 2.03
CA GLY A 250 12.05 34.83 3.35
C GLY A 250 10.71 35.36 3.86
N ALA A 251 10.58 35.46 5.19
CA ALA A 251 9.36 35.75 5.93
C ALA A 251 8.69 37.13 5.60
N SER A 252 9.40 38.04 4.93
CA SER A 252 8.89 39.37 4.56
C SER A 252 8.35 39.44 3.12
N ALA A 253 8.17 38.30 2.44
CA ALA A 253 7.72 38.27 1.07
C ALA A 253 6.24 38.72 0.96
N THR A 254 6.02 39.81 0.24
CA THR A 254 4.69 40.36 -0.06
C THR A 254 4.51 40.47 -1.58
N GLY A 255 3.28 40.39 -2.07
CA GLY A 255 3.01 40.53 -3.50
C GLY A 255 3.40 39.32 -4.36
N LEU A 256 3.45 38.12 -3.74
CA LEU A 256 3.77 36.87 -4.43
C LEU A 256 2.73 36.50 -5.49
N ASP A 257 1.49 36.98 -5.37
CA ASP A 257 0.42 36.77 -6.35
C ASP A 257 0.80 37.28 -7.76
N GLY A 258 1.69 38.27 -7.84
CA GLY A 258 2.24 38.76 -9.11
C GLY A 258 3.05 37.72 -9.91
N LEU A 259 3.48 36.64 -9.26
CA LEU A 259 4.15 35.52 -9.94
C LEU A 259 3.17 34.70 -10.81
N ALA A 260 1.89 34.68 -10.47
CA ALA A 260 0.86 34.02 -11.27
C ALA A 260 0.64 34.67 -12.64
N ALA A 261 1.07 35.94 -12.81
CA ALA A 261 0.99 36.66 -14.09
C ALA A 261 2.16 36.33 -15.05
N ILE A 262 3.15 35.56 -14.62
CA ILE A 262 4.27 35.16 -15.48
C ILE A 262 3.73 34.14 -16.51
N ARG A 263 4.07 34.39 -17.78
CA ARG A 263 3.68 33.50 -18.88
C ARG A 263 4.27 32.09 -18.65
N GLY A 264 3.42 31.06 -18.67
CA GLY A 264 3.80 29.68 -18.43
C GLY A 264 3.67 29.25 -16.97
N VAL A 265 3.27 30.14 -16.05
CA VAL A 265 2.79 29.75 -14.70
C VAL A 265 1.31 29.40 -14.81
N ARG A 266 0.97 28.15 -14.50
CA ARG A 266 -0.42 27.65 -14.50
C ARG A 266 -1.15 27.89 -13.20
N SER A 267 -0.46 27.62 -12.10
CA SER A 267 -1.00 27.87 -10.78
C SER A 267 0.10 28.24 -9.80
N LEU A 268 -0.30 28.99 -8.79
CA LEU A 268 0.55 29.43 -7.69
C LEU A 268 -0.24 29.31 -6.39
N SER A 269 0.36 28.74 -5.38
CA SER A 269 -0.13 28.77 -4.03
C SER A 269 1.00 29.08 -3.05
N HIS A 270 0.71 29.79 -1.97
CA HIS A 270 1.71 30.08 -0.96
C HIS A 270 1.09 30.05 0.43
N HIS A 271 1.88 29.66 1.43
CA HIS A 271 1.48 29.68 2.83
C HIS A 271 2.70 29.94 3.74
N ALA A 272 2.47 30.55 4.89
CA ALA A 272 3.53 30.79 5.86
C ALA A 272 3.84 29.50 6.64
N HIS A 273 5.12 29.14 6.74
CA HIS A 273 5.56 28.01 7.56
C HIS A 273 5.44 28.38 9.05
N PRO A 274 4.65 27.62 9.85
CA PRO A 274 4.30 28.04 11.23
C PRO A 274 5.51 28.22 12.17
N ALA A 275 6.58 27.44 11.98
CA ALA A 275 7.72 27.41 12.89
C ALA A 275 8.83 28.40 12.49
N THR A 276 9.02 28.68 11.19
CA THR A 276 10.14 29.49 10.69
C THR A 276 9.72 30.88 10.21
N GLY A 277 8.42 31.07 9.97
CA GLY A 277 7.88 32.27 9.34
C GLY A 277 8.27 32.42 7.85
N ALA A 278 9.06 31.51 7.29
CA ALA A 278 9.34 31.46 5.87
C ALA A 278 8.06 31.19 5.08
N ILE A 279 7.98 31.72 3.87
CA ILE A 279 6.83 31.47 2.99
C ILE A 279 7.18 30.33 2.06
N GLU A 280 6.37 29.28 2.09
CA GLU A 280 6.43 28.19 1.12
C GLU A 280 5.56 28.56 -0.09
N VAL A 281 6.16 28.57 -1.27
CA VAL A 281 5.52 28.91 -2.52
C VAL A 281 5.56 27.67 -3.42
N ARG A 282 4.41 27.21 -3.85
CA ARG A 282 4.27 26.12 -4.82
C ARG A 282 3.84 26.70 -6.16
N VAL A 283 4.64 26.41 -7.19
CA VAL A 283 4.42 26.92 -8.55
C VAL A 283 4.32 25.74 -9.50
N VAL A 284 3.23 25.69 -10.27
CA VAL A 284 3.05 24.75 -11.40
C VAL A 284 3.33 25.53 -12.67
N VAL A 285 4.20 25.01 -13.52
CA VAL A 285 4.63 25.68 -14.75
C VAL A 285 4.41 24.77 -15.97
N ASP A 286 4.35 25.38 -17.18
CA ASP A 286 4.23 24.64 -18.44
C ASP A 286 5.52 23.88 -18.79
N GLU A 287 6.67 24.49 -18.54
CA GLU A 287 8.01 23.97 -18.83
C GLU A 287 9.00 24.35 -17.73
N ASP A 288 10.00 23.51 -17.50
CA ASP A 288 11.05 23.73 -16.48
C ASP A 288 11.73 25.12 -16.60
N GLN A 289 11.87 25.65 -17.82
CA GLN A 289 12.54 26.92 -18.06
C GLN A 289 11.84 28.11 -17.41
N VAL A 290 10.51 28.03 -17.23
CA VAL A 290 9.69 29.11 -16.65
C VAL A 290 10.11 29.42 -15.22
N ILE A 291 10.66 28.44 -14.46
CA ILE A 291 11.14 28.67 -13.10
C ILE A 291 12.23 29.74 -13.05
N GLY A 292 13.03 29.88 -14.09
CA GLY A 292 14.05 30.94 -14.19
C GLY A 292 13.45 32.35 -14.14
N GLU A 293 12.29 32.56 -14.75
CA GLU A 293 11.57 33.85 -14.72
C GLU A 293 10.97 34.11 -13.33
N VAL A 294 10.43 33.06 -12.71
CA VAL A 294 9.91 33.13 -11.31
C VAL A 294 11.02 33.53 -10.34
N LEU A 295 12.18 32.88 -10.43
CA LEU A 295 13.34 33.21 -9.60
C LEU A 295 13.86 34.64 -9.85
N GLY A 296 13.91 35.06 -11.12
CA GLY A 296 14.27 36.42 -11.53
C GLY A 296 13.34 37.46 -10.92
N ARG A 297 12.04 37.20 -10.93
CA ARG A 297 11.00 38.09 -10.35
C ARG A 297 11.13 38.17 -8.85
N LEU A 298 11.28 37.05 -8.16
CA LEU A 298 11.49 37.01 -6.71
C LEU A 298 12.72 37.81 -6.31
N LYS A 299 13.83 37.63 -7.02
CA LYS A 299 15.08 38.38 -6.76
C LYS A 299 14.91 39.88 -7.00
N SER A 300 14.25 40.30 -8.10
CA SER A 300 14.00 41.72 -8.39
C SER A 300 13.06 42.40 -7.40
N SER A 301 12.17 41.62 -6.78
CA SER A 301 11.27 42.08 -5.70
C SER A 301 11.91 42.03 -4.31
N GLY A 302 13.21 41.67 -4.21
CA GLY A 302 13.92 41.63 -2.94
C GLY A 302 13.59 40.41 -2.06
N HIS A 303 12.99 39.36 -2.63
CA HIS A 303 12.63 38.16 -1.90
C HIS A 303 13.74 37.10 -2.04
N PRO A 304 14.51 36.81 -0.98
CA PRO A 304 15.55 35.78 -1.05
C PRO A 304 14.91 34.41 -1.13
N VAL A 305 15.28 33.63 -2.14
CA VAL A 305 14.93 32.20 -2.24
C VAL A 305 15.92 31.44 -1.36
N LEU A 306 15.40 30.78 -0.32
CA LEU A 306 16.18 30.01 0.64
C LEU A 306 16.36 28.57 0.18
N HIS A 307 15.35 28.01 -0.46
CA HIS A 307 15.36 26.66 -0.98
C HIS A 307 14.51 26.57 -2.25
N LEU A 308 14.90 25.70 -3.16
CA LEU A 308 14.15 25.36 -4.39
C LEU A 308 14.23 23.87 -4.61
N THR A 309 13.08 23.22 -4.76
CA THR A 309 12.99 21.80 -5.09
C THR A 309 12.03 21.62 -6.26
N LYS A 310 12.45 20.87 -7.27
CA LYS A 310 11.52 20.36 -8.28
C LYS A 310 10.84 19.13 -7.68
N MET A 311 9.52 19.15 -7.63
CA MET A 311 8.74 18.03 -7.16
C MET A 311 8.63 16.98 -8.27
N GLU A 312 9.06 15.76 -7.97
CA GLU A 312 8.81 14.64 -8.86
C GLU A 312 7.36 14.14 -8.67
N PRO A 313 6.70 13.67 -9.76
CA PRO A 313 5.39 13.04 -9.63
C PRO A 313 5.43 11.90 -8.61
N THR A 314 4.41 11.83 -7.76
CA THR A 314 4.23 10.75 -6.79
C THR A 314 3.29 9.68 -7.35
N LEU A 315 3.27 8.48 -6.76
CA LEU A 315 2.24 7.48 -7.10
C LEU A 315 0.83 8.01 -6.82
N GLU A 316 0.67 8.93 -5.87
CA GLU A 316 -0.61 9.60 -5.59
C GLU A 316 -1.06 10.46 -6.78
N THR A 317 -0.12 11.22 -7.37
CA THR A 317 -0.41 12.02 -8.58
C THR A 317 -0.83 11.10 -9.75
N VAL A 318 -0.12 9.97 -9.93
CA VAL A 318 -0.49 8.95 -10.94
C VAL A 318 -1.90 8.42 -10.68
N PHE A 319 -2.18 8.07 -9.44
CA PHE A 319 -3.46 7.52 -9.03
C PHE A 319 -4.62 8.50 -9.30
N ILE A 320 -4.49 9.75 -8.86
CA ILE A 320 -5.48 10.81 -9.10
C ILE A 320 -5.71 11.01 -10.60
N HIS A 321 -4.63 11.01 -11.39
CA HIS A 321 -4.74 11.18 -12.85
C HIS A 321 -5.49 10.02 -13.52
N MET A 322 -5.28 8.78 -13.09
CA MET A 322 -5.90 7.59 -13.69
C MET A 322 -7.32 7.33 -13.20
N VAL A 323 -7.60 7.57 -11.93
CA VAL A 323 -8.90 7.29 -11.29
C VAL A 323 -9.83 8.51 -11.31
N GLY A 324 -9.26 9.73 -11.47
CA GLY A 324 -10.00 10.99 -11.51
C GLY A 324 -10.45 11.51 -10.14
N ARG A 325 -10.02 10.86 -9.03
CA ARG A 325 -10.36 11.22 -7.64
C ARG A 325 -9.28 10.74 -6.68
N GLY A 326 -9.11 11.44 -5.55
CA GLY A 326 -8.21 11.03 -4.47
C GLY A 326 -8.72 9.81 -3.71
N LEU A 327 -7.83 9.11 -3.00
CA LEU A 327 -8.19 7.94 -2.19
C LEU A 327 -9.12 8.29 -1.01
N ASP A 328 -9.01 9.52 -0.49
CA ASP A 328 -9.73 9.98 0.71
C ASP A 328 -11.09 10.63 0.43
N GLU A 329 -11.43 10.93 -0.83
CA GLU A 329 -12.67 11.63 -1.17
C GLU A 329 -13.95 10.80 -0.98
N GLU A 330 -13.86 9.47 -0.83
CA GLU A 330 -15.02 8.60 -0.62
C GLU A 330 -15.50 8.52 0.85
N SER A 331 -14.73 8.99 1.82
CA SER A 331 -15.14 8.97 3.23
C SER A 331 -16.18 10.06 3.59
N SER A 332 -16.47 10.97 2.68
CA SER A 332 -17.38 12.13 2.89
C SER A 332 -18.72 12.05 2.15
N ALA A 333 -19.04 10.92 1.50
CA ALA A 333 -20.40 10.73 0.98
C ALA A 333 -21.39 10.52 2.14
N PRO A 334 -22.44 11.32 2.30
CA PRO A 334 -23.40 11.12 3.37
C PRO A 334 -24.14 9.81 3.16
N ASP A 335 -24.15 8.97 4.20
CA ASP A 335 -25.05 7.82 4.30
C ASP A 335 -26.49 8.30 4.04
N GLY A 336 -26.98 8.00 2.86
CA GLY A 336 -28.38 8.20 2.50
C GLY A 336 -29.27 7.18 3.19
N SER A 337 -29.35 7.20 4.52
CA SER A 337 -30.38 6.53 5.30
C SER A 337 -31.41 7.56 5.72
N GLY A 338 -32.34 7.81 4.84
CA GLY A 338 -33.56 8.57 5.09
C GLY A 338 -34.78 7.73 4.74
N SER A 339 -35.49 7.34 5.80
CA SER A 339 -36.87 6.82 5.84
C SER A 339 -37.06 5.36 5.50
#